data_8728f1c19c144a16590c891e34b195ba
#
_entry.id   8728f1c19c144a16590c891e34b195ba
#
_cell.length_a   1.000
_cell.length_b   1.000
_cell.length_c   1.000
_cell.angle_alpha   90.00
_cell.angle_beta   90.00
_cell.angle_gamma   90.00
#
_symmetry.space_group_name_H-M   'P 1'
#
loop_
_entity.id
_entity.type
_entity.pdbx_description
1 polymer ?
#
loop_
_entity_poly.entity_id
_entity_poly.type
_entity_poly.pdbx_seq_one_letter_code
_entity_poly.pdbx_strand_id
1 'polypeptide(L)'
;YDLGQKDDAVYWFYTAQFRRNLYARMIENVGGVGEPAFECRQAQLAFNKLSGKWINGYAGGVPDKWLEILAQVIDEGPKSGYVGLAYPELTFKPETEQAAVAEEIAKELSELRQYIIDNREEMAQARKENGIEGKY
;
A
#
# COMPACT_ATOMS: atom_id res chain seq x y z
N TYR A 1 -6.36 5.27 13.96
CA TYR A 1 -7.57 5.66 13.24
C TYR A 1 -8.63 6.23 14.18
N ASP A 2 -8.97 5.51 15.23
CA ASP A 2 -10.04 5.91 16.17
C ASP A 2 -9.67 7.11 17.07
N LEU A 3 -8.39 7.48 17.13
CA LEU A 3 -7.89 8.63 17.89
C LEU A 3 -7.96 9.97 17.09
N GLY A 4 -8.66 10.02 15.96
CA GLY A 4 -8.77 11.21 15.12
C GLY A 4 -7.57 11.46 14.20
N GLN A 5 -6.58 10.58 14.21
CA GLN A 5 -5.36 10.66 13.37
C GLN A 5 -5.56 9.90 12.05
N LYS A 6 -6.64 10.21 11.35
CA LYS A 6 -7.03 9.45 10.15
C LYS A 6 -6.05 9.66 8.98
N ASP A 7 -5.55 10.86 8.79
CA ASP A 7 -4.56 11.16 7.74
C ASP A 7 -3.26 10.41 8.00
N ASP A 8 -2.78 10.38 9.25
CA ASP A 8 -1.62 9.60 9.64
C ASP A 8 -1.84 8.10 9.41
N ALA A 9 -3.06 7.61 9.68
CA ALA A 9 -3.40 6.22 9.43
C ALA A 9 -3.35 5.87 7.93
N VAL A 10 -3.80 6.78 7.06
CA VAL A 10 -3.68 6.64 5.59
C VAL A 10 -2.20 6.60 5.17
N TYR A 11 -1.40 7.54 5.66
CA TYR A 11 0.03 7.59 5.37
C TYR A 11 0.75 6.30 5.79
N TRP A 12 0.55 5.87 7.04
CA TRP A 12 1.19 4.65 7.53
C TRP A 12 0.69 3.38 6.84
N PHE A 13 -0.57 3.35 6.43
CA PHE A 13 -1.11 2.23 5.65
C PHE A 13 -0.38 2.09 4.31
N TYR A 14 -0.27 3.16 3.54
CA TYR A 14 0.40 3.13 2.23
C TYR A 14 1.92 2.95 2.36
N THR A 15 2.54 3.55 3.37
CA THR A 15 3.96 3.31 3.69
C THR A 15 4.22 1.84 4.02
N ALA A 16 3.39 1.24 4.87
CA ALA A 16 3.48 -0.18 5.21
C ALA A 16 3.20 -1.07 3.99
N GLN A 17 2.25 -0.70 3.15
CA GLN A 17 1.96 -1.41 1.90
C GLN A 17 3.15 -1.35 0.93
N PHE A 18 3.79 -0.19 0.77
CA PHE A 18 4.99 -0.06 -0.05
C PHE A 18 6.10 -1.00 0.44
N ARG A 19 6.43 -0.93 1.73
CA ARG A 19 7.49 -1.76 2.34
C ARG A 19 7.21 -3.24 2.24
N ARG A 20 5.96 -3.66 2.45
CA ARG A 20 5.56 -5.07 2.33
C ARG A 20 5.65 -5.57 0.90
N ASN A 21 5.23 -4.75 -0.07
CA ASN A 21 5.34 -5.09 -1.48
C ASN A 21 6.80 -5.21 -1.91
N LEU A 22 7.66 -4.29 -1.46
CA LEU A 22 9.09 -4.38 -1.70
C LEU A 22 9.67 -5.67 -1.12
N TYR A 23 9.37 -5.97 0.14
CA TYR A 23 9.81 -7.19 0.80
C TYR A 23 9.33 -8.44 0.05
N ALA A 24 8.05 -8.52 -0.28
CA ALA A 24 7.46 -9.67 -0.98
C ALA A 24 8.06 -9.90 -2.38
N ARG A 25 8.34 -8.84 -3.13
CA ARG A 25 8.93 -8.92 -4.48
C ARG A 25 10.42 -9.23 -4.47
N MET A 26 11.08 -8.97 -3.36
CA MET A 26 12.50 -9.35 -3.17
C MET A 26 12.66 -10.82 -2.77
N ILE A 27 11.60 -11.54 -2.40
CA ILE A 27 11.67 -12.99 -2.18
C ILE A 27 11.80 -13.70 -3.53
N GLU A 28 12.87 -14.51 -3.69
CA GLU A 28 13.17 -15.19 -4.93
C GLU A 28 12.24 -16.38 -5.18
N ASN A 29 11.95 -17.16 -4.13
CA ASN A 29 11.13 -18.36 -4.23
C ASN A 29 9.95 -18.29 -3.25
N VAL A 30 8.74 -18.16 -3.78
CA VAL A 30 7.52 -18.02 -2.96
C VAL A 30 7.00 -19.38 -2.48
N GLY A 31 7.30 -20.46 -3.21
CA GLY A 31 6.78 -21.80 -2.87
C GLY A 31 5.26 -21.92 -2.97
N GLY A 32 4.71 -22.91 -2.27
CA GLY A 32 3.28 -23.23 -2.22
C GLY A 32 2.70 -23.13 -0.82
N VAL A 33 1.48 -23.64 -0.66
CA VAL A 33 0.77 -23.70 0.62
C VAL A 33 1.63 -24.36 1.70
N GLY A 34 1.75 -23.73 2.86
CA GLY A 34 2.58 -24.18 3.96
C GLY A 34 4.03 -23.70 3.92
N GLU A 35 4.47 -23.10 2.81
CA GLU A 35 5.80 -22.47 2.73
C GLU A 35 5.79 -21.07 3.39
N PRO A 36 6.84 -20.71 4.14
CA PRO A 36 6.88 -19.44 4.89
C PRO A 36 6.60 -18.20 4.04
N ALA A 37 7.13 -18.13 2.83
CA ALA A 37 6.93 -17.00 1.93
C ALA A 37 5.46 -16.90 1.43
N PHE A 38 4.84 -18.03 1.15
CA PHE A 38 3.44 -18.10 0.76
C PHE A 38 2.54 -17.63 1.91
N GLU A 39 2.74 -18.15 3.11
CA GLU A 39 1.95 -17.78 4.30
C GLU A 39 2.12 -16.30 4.65
N CYS A 40 3.33 -15.74 4.56
CA CYS A 40 3.59 -14.32 4.72
C CYS A 40 2.79 -13.47 3.72
N ARG A 41 2.76 -13.88 2.45
CA ARG A 41 2.00 -13.20 1.40
C ARG A 41 0.49 -13.25 1.67
N GLN A 42 -0.03 -14.38 2.11
CA GLN A 42 -1.45 -14.53 2.48
C GLN A 42 -1.84 -13.62 3.65
N ALA A 43 -0.99 -13.56 4.68
CA ALA A 43 -1.20 -12.66 5.81
C ALA A 43 -1.24 -11.18 5.39
N GLN A 44 -0.37 -10.78 4.47
CA GLN A 44 -0.35 -9.42 3.91
C GLN A 44 -1.63 -9.08 3.14
N LEU A 45 -2.11 -10.01 2.31
CA LEU A 45 -3.37 -9.85 1.58
C LEU A 45 -4.57 -9.74 2.52
N ALA A 46 -4.62 -10.57 3.56
CA ALA A 46 -5.66 -10.53 4.58
C ALA A 46 -5.67 -9.18 5.32
N PHE A 47 -4.50 -8.68 5.72
CA PHE A 47 -4.38 -7.37 6.37
C PHE A 47 -4.89 -6.24 5.46
N ASN A 48 -4.51 -6.23 4.18
CA ASN A 48 -4.98 -5.23 3.22
C ASN A 48 -6.48 -5.29 3.03
N LYS A 49 -7.07 -6.49 2.99
CA LYS A 49 -8.51 -6.67 2.86
C LYS A 49 -9.28 -6.15 4.08
N LEU A 50 -8.76 -6.39 5.28
CA LEU A 50 -9.41 -5.98 6.52
C LEU A 50 -9.31 -4.47 6.78
N SER A 51 -8.11 -3.90 6.62
CA SER A 51 -7.85 -2.48 6.93
C SER A 51 -8.15 -1.54 5.77
N GLY A 52 -7.96 -2.00 4.52
CA GLY A 52 -8.12 -1.18 3.33
C GLY A 52 -9.53 -0.59 3.17
N LYS A 53 -10.56 -1.30 3.58
CA LYS A 53 -11.94 -0.80 3.56
C LYS A 53 -12.12 0.49 4.37
N TRP A 54 -11.55 0.54 5.56
CA TRP A 54 -11.65 1.71 6.44
C TRP A 54 -10.76 2.86 5.97
N ILE A 55 -9.53 2.55 5.64
CA ILE A 55 -8.53 3.52 5.19
C ILE A 55 -8.95 4.17 3.87
N ASN A 56 -9.26 3.37 2.86
CA ASN A 56 -9.66 3.87 1.54
C ASN A 56 -11.06 4.51 1.58
N GLY A 57 -11.93 4.02 2.46
CA GLY A 57 -13.24 4.62 2.72
C GLY A 57 -13.09 6.07 3.20
N TYR A 58 -12.22 6.32 4.16
CA TYR A 58 -11.91 7.68 4.62
C TYR A 58 -11.18 8.49 3.53
N ALA A 59 -10.09 7.96 2.98
CA ALA A 59 -9.26 8.65 1.99
C ALA A 59 -10.07 9.12 0.77
N GLY A 60 -11.00 8.29 0.29
CA GLY A 60 -11.89 8.66 -0.80
C GLY A 60 -12.86 9.80 -0.46
N GLY A 61 -13.08 10.11 0.82
CA GLY A 61 -13.85 11.29 1.28
C GLY A 61 -13.02 12.58 1.34
N VAL A 62 -11.70 12.47 1.31
CA VAL A 62 -10.75 13.58 1.37
C VAL A 62 -9.69 13.45 0.25
N PRO A 63 -10.12 13.45 -1.03
CA PRO A 63 -9.25 13.09 -2.14
C PRO A 63 -8.02 13.98 -2.28
N ASP A 64 -8.08 15.27 -1.95
CA ASP A 64 -6.92 16.16 -1.99
C ASP A 64 -5.84 15.71 -1.00
N LYS A 65 -6.25 15.36 0.21
CA LYS A 65 -5.34 14.85 1.23
C LYS A 65 -4.79 13.48 0.85
N TRP A 66 -5.62 12.63 0.27
CA TRP A 66 -5.16 11.33 -0.23
C TRP A 66 -4.09 11.48 -1.30
N LEU A 67 -4.27 12.41 -2.26
CA LEU A 67 -3.28 12.69 -3.31
C LEU A 67 -1.97 13.24 -2.76
N GLU A 68 -2.02 14.08 -1.72
CA GLU A 68 -0.81 14.56 -1.01
C GLU A 68 -0.06 13.41 -0.33
N ILE A 69 -0.79 12.56 0.40
CA ILE A 69 -0.21 11.40 1.10
C ILE A 69 0.42 10.42 0.12
N LEU A 70 -0.26 10.10 -0.99
CA LEU A 70 0.30 9.23 -2.02
C LEU A 70 1.57 9.82 -2.63
N ALA A 71 1.60 11.12 -2.92
CA ALA A 71 2.79 11.79 -3.42
C ALA A 71 3.97 11.67 -2.45
N GLN A 72 3.72 11.83 -1.16
CA GLN A 72 4.73 11.66 -0.11
C GLN A 72 5.26 10.23 -0.07
N VAL A 73 4.38 9.23 -0.06
CA VAL A 73 4.79 7.80 -0.05
C VAL A 73 5.58 7.43 -1.31
N ILE A 74 5.20 7.95 -2.48
CA ILE A 74 5.91 7.75 -3.75
C ILE A 74 7.33 8.32 -3.67
N ASP A 75 7.50 9.50 -3.09
CA ASP A 75 8.82 10.13 -2.94
C ASP A 75 9.70 9.44 -1.89
N GLU A 76 9.13 9.06 -0.76
CA GLU A 76 9.85 8.49 0.37
C GLU A 76 10.11 6.98 0.22
N GLY A 77 9.21 6.25 -0.42
CA GLY A 77 9.24 4.80 -0.52
C GLY A 77 10.56 4.24 -1.07
N PRO A 78 11.04 4.69 -2.24
CA PRO A 78 12.31 4.23 -2.81
C PRO A 78 13.54 4.58 -1.98
N LYS A 79 13.45 5.61 -1.14
CA LYS A 79 14.53 6.08 -0.27
C LYS A 79 14.54 5.36 1.09
N SER A 80 13.45 4.68 1.45
CA SER A 80 13.38 3.90 2.68
C SER A 80 14.25 2.66 2.52
N GLY A 81 15.31 2.57 3.32
CA GLY A 81 16.23 1.45 3.29
C GLY A 81 15.51 0.10 3.46
N TYR A 82 15.97 -0.90 2.75
CA TYR A 82 15.53 -2.27 2.94
C TYR A 82 16.00 -2.77 4.31
N VAL A 83 15.06 -3.10 5.16
CA VAL A 83 15.35 -3.84 6.38
C VAL A 83 15.09 -5.30 6.06
N GLY A 84 16.10 -5.98 5.56
CA GLY A 84 16.11 -7.43 5.41
C GLY A 84 16.04 -8.06 6.79
N LEU A 85 14.83 -8.46 7.20
CA LEU A 85 14.72 -9.41 8.29
C LEU A 85 15.26 -10.73 7.77
N ALA A 86 16.38 -11.17 8.34
CA ALA A 86 16.97 -12.47 8.00
C ALA A 86 16.06 -13.58 8.56
N TYR A 87 15.10 -13.99 7.77
CA TYR A 87 14.42 -15.27 8.00
C TYR A 87 15.22 -16.37 7.28
N PRO A 88 15.76 -17.35 8.01
CA PRO A 88 16.60 -18.39 7.44
C PRO A 88 15.90 -19.20 6.34
N GLU A 89 14.57 -19.26 6.39
CA GLU A 89 13.74 -20.00 5.44
C GLU A 89 13.46 -19.27 4.14
N LEU A 90 13.82 -17.98 4.05
CA LEU A 90 13.56 -17.16 2.87
C LEU A 90 14.84 -16.87 2.10
N THR A 91 14.78 -17.03 0.79
CA THR A 91 15.82 -16.61 -0.14
C THR A 91 15.40 -15.31 -0.83
N PHE A 92 16.27 -14.32 -0.78
CA PHE A 92 16.02 -13.01 -1.38
C PHE A 92 16.83 -12.82 -2.65
N LYS A 93 16.26 -12.03 -3.57
CA LYS A 93 16.99 -11.51 -4.72
C LYS A 93 18.18 -10.65 -4.28
N PRO A 94 19.19 -10.48 -5.15
CA PRO A 94 20.32 -9.60 -4.86
C PRO A 94 19.87 -8.20 -4.48
N GLU A 95 20.52 -7.58 -3.50
CA GLU A 95 20.20 -6.21 -3.04
C GLU A 95 20.27 -5.18 -4.19
N THR A 96 21.08 -5.44 -5.21
CA THR A 96 21.20 -4.60 -6.42
C THR A 96 19.89 -4.50 -7.22
N GLU A 97 18.95 -5.43 -7.06
CA GLU A 97 17.64 -5.39 -7.72
C GLU A 97 16.61 -4.54 -6.95
N GLN A 98 16.88 -4.21 -5.70
CA GLN A 98 15.94 -3.52 -4.82
C GLN A 98 15.48 -2.19 -5.39
N ALA A 99 16.38 -1.39 -5.95
CA ALA A 99 16.05 -0.08 -6.49
C ALA A 99 15.04 -0.18 -7.64
N ALA A 100 15.22 -1.12 -8.54
CA ALA A 100 14.29 -1.34 -9.66
C ALA A 100 12.91 -1.80 -9.16
N VAL A 101 12.85 -2.70 -8.18
CA VAL A 101 11.58 -3.14 -7.57
C VAL A 101 10.88 -1.99 -6.86
N ALA A 102 11.61 -1.14 -6.14
CA ALA A 102 11.04 0.03 -5.47
C ALA A 102 10.45 1.04 -6.47
N GLU A 103 11.12 1.26 -7.61
CA GLU A 103 10.62 2.12 -8.68
C GLU A 103 9.34 1.56 -9.33
N GLU A 104 9.24 0.26 -9.52
CA GLU A 104 8.00 -0.38 -10.01
C GLU A 104 6.83 -0.13 -9.05
N ILE A 105 7.03 -0.28 -7.74
CA ILE A 105 6.00 -0.02 -6.74
C ILE A 105 5.61 1.46 -6.71
N ALA A 106 6.59 2.36 -6.80
CA ALA A 106 6.33 3.79 -6.88
C ALA A 106 5.51 4.16 -8.13
N LYS A 107 5.80 3.51 -9.26
CA LYS A 107 5.02 3.66 -10.50
C LYS A 107 3.57 3.21 -10.32
N GLU A 108 3.33 2.05 -9.71
CA GLU A 108 1.98 1.55 -9.44
C GLU A 108 1.17 2.51 -8.55
N LEU A 109 1.82 3.09 -7.52
CA LEU A 109 1.17 4.13 -6.69
C LEU A 109 0.91 5.42 -7.47
N SER A 110 1.79 5.77 -8.41
CA SER A 110 1.58 6.93 -9.31
C SER A 110 0.39 6.70 -10.25
N GLU A 111 0.20 5.48 -10.74
CA GLU A 111 -0.95 5.08 -11.54
C GLU A 111 -2.26 5.16 -10.72
N LEU A 112 -2.24 4.71 -9.46
CA LEU A 112 -3.36 4.88 -8.53
C LEU A 112 -3.67 6.37 -8.30
N ARG A 113 -2.64 7.18 -8.08
CA ARG A 113 -2.78 8.62 -7.90
C ARG A 113 -3.42 9.27 -9.13
N GLN A 114 -2.96 8.90 -10.32
CA GLN A 114 -3.54 9.40 -11.58
C GLN A 114 -5.00 8.96 -11.74
N TYR A 115 -5.31 7.71 -11.43
CA TYR A 115 -6.68 7.21 -11.45
C TYR A 115 -7.62 8.02 -10.55
N ILE A 116 -7.18 8.39 -9.35
CA ILE A 116 -7.96 9.22 -8.42
C ILE A 116 -8.22 10.60 -9.01
N ILE A 117 -7.21 11.21 -9.66
CA ILE A 117 -7.34 12.51 -10.34
C ILE A 117 -8.39 12.44 -11.45
N ASP A 118 -8.26 11.44 -12.32
CA ASP A 118 -9.10 11.30 -13.53
C ASP A 118 -10.54 10.92 -13.21
N ASN A 119 -10.79 10.22 -12.10
CA ASN A 119 -12.12 9.70 -11.73
C ASN A 119 -12.72 10.39 -10.50
N ARG A 120 -12.20 11.54 -10.10
CA ARG A 120 -12.57 12.23 -8.86
C ARG A 120 -14.07 12.50 -8.74
N GLU A 121 -14.70 12.97 -9.81
CA GLU A 121 -16.13 13.32 -9.82
C GLU A 121 -17.00 12.07 -9.75
N GLU A 122 -16.63 11.02 -10.51
CA GLU A 122 -17.31 9.73 -10.51
C GLU A 122 -17.23 9.06 -9.14
N MET A 123 -16.06 9.09 -8.50
CA MET A 123 -15.87 8.59 -7.15
C MET A 123 -16.73 9.33 -6.12
N ALA A 124 -16.82 10.66 -6.21
CA ALA A 124 -17.66 11.47 -5.33
C ALA A 124 -19.14 11.14 -5.52
N GLN A 125 -19.60 11.00 -6.77
CA GLN A 125 -20.96 10.63 -7.09
C GLN A 125 -21.31 9.21 -6.57
N ALA A 126 -20.45 8.23 -6.82
CA ALA A 126 -20.64 6.86 -6.32
C ALA A 126 -20.71 6.78 -4.79
N ARG A 127 -19.89 7.58 -4.08
CA ARG A 127 -19.96 7.68 -2.62
C ARG A 127 -21.30 8.21 -2.13
N LYS A 128 -21.83 9.24 -2.78
CA LYS A 128 -23.14 9.82 -2.48
C LYS A 128 -24.27 8.82 -2.73
N GLU A 129 -24.26 8.15 -3.87
CA GLU A 129 -25.26 7.16 -4.24
C GLU A 129 -25.25 5.95 -3.28
N ASN A 130 -24.10 5.55 -2.81
CA ASN A 130 -23.93 4.46 -1.86
C ASN A 130 -24.14 4.87 -0.39
N GLY A 131 -24.46 6.13 -0.10
CA GLY A 131 -24.70 6.65 1.25
C GLY A 131 -23.52 6.48 2.20
N ILE A 132 -22.29 6.60 1.68
CA ILE A 132 -21.06 6.43 2.48
C ILE A 132 -20.37 7.77 2.80
N GLU A 133 -20.98 8.88 2.45
CA GLU A 133 -20.49 10.20 2.86
C GLU A 133 -20.51 10.33 4.38
N GLY A 134 -19.38 10.72 4.97
CA GLY A 134 -19.22 10.89 6.42
C GLY A 134 -19.21 9.60 7.24
N LYS A 135 -19.23 8.44 6.60
CA LYS A 135 -19.26 7.15 7.29
C LYS A 135 -17.90 6.71 7.89
N TYR A 136 -16.79 7.23 7.37
CA TYR A 136 -15.43 6.80 7.72
C TYR A 136 -14.63 7.90 8.41
#